data_a5b0d89fa4296de8ef82c9f497fa44e3
#
_entry.id   a5b0d89fa4296de8ef82c9f497fa44e3
#
_cell.length_a   1.000
_cell.length_b   1.000
_cell.length_c   1.000
_cell.angle_alpha   90.00
_cell.angle_beta   90.00
_cell.angle_gamma   90.00
#
_symmetry.space_group_name_H-M   'P 1'
#
loop_
_entity.id
_entity.type
_entity.pdbx_description
1 polymer ?
#
loop_
_entity_poly.entity_id
_entity_poly.type
_entity_poly.pdbx_seq_one_letter_code
_entity_poly.pdbx_strand_id
1 'polypeptide(L)'
;CIIINDSSTIEKPKIIKPKNFNSLKIINMKENRGHARCNAFGLRYINSNEKYDYVIIMDSDGEDRPVEIKNLINKIAEAPETSVVAKRIKRSEGVIFQTLYRAHKLITLIFTGKKINFGNYSCLTQQDINILFDKASLWSSFSGTVKKNLTNLNEIDSIRGVRYFGPSKMSLLNLAIHSFSIIAVFKNTVFLRSTFMIIILSFLIKPLGLFAIIFQVLIVFFNLIIFIVSLRENE
;
A
#
# COMPACT_ATOMS: atom_id res chain seq x y z
N CYS A 1 17.39 -12.73 -5.37
CA CYS A 1 16.87 -11.84 -4.30
C CYS A 1 17.42 -10.44 -4.50
N ILE A 2 16.57 -9.44 -4.38
CA ILE A 2 16.95 -8.02 -4.49
C ILE A 2 16.50 -7.32 -3.22
N ILE A 3 17.42 -6.69 -2.52
CA ILE A 3 17.19 -5.92 -1.30
C ILE A 3 17.30 -4.45 -1.65
N ILE A 4 16.25 -3.67 -1.41
CA ILE A 4 16.27 -2.21 -1.55
C ILE A 4 16.44 -1.61 -0.16
N ASN A 5 17.59 -1.00 0.09
CA ASN A 5 17.87 -0.32 1.34
C ASN A 5 17.53 1.16 1.21
N ASP A 6 16.56 1.61 2.00
CA ASP A 6 16.05 3.00 2.04
C ASP A 6 17.00 3.94 2.84
N SER A 7 18.27 3.92 2.49
CA SER A 7 19.31 4.76 3.16
C SER A 7 19.31 4.61 4.68
N SER A 8 19.30 3.36 5.16
CA SER A 8 19.32 3.09 6.61
C SER A 8 20.59 3.64 7.24
N THR A 9 20.44 4.31 8.39
CA THR A 9 21.55 4.83 9.20
C THR A 9 22.14 3.79 10.15
N ILE A 10 21.50 2.62 10.27
CA ILE A 10 22.00 1.52 11.10
C ILE A 10 23.07 0.76 10.32
N GLU A 11 24.11 0.30 11.05
CA GLU A 11 25.15 -0.52 10.48
C GLU A 11 24.55 -1.69 9.68
N LYS A 12 25.02 -1.86 8.46
CA LYS A 12 24.48 -2.88 7.55
C LYS A 12 24.99 -4.25 8.01
N PRO A 13 24.12 -5.21 8.30
CA PRO A 13 24.56 -6.54 8.60
C PRO A 13 25.31 -7.13 7.38
N LYS A 14 26.34 -7.94 7.63
CA LYS A 14 27.00 -8.68 6.57
C LYS A 14 26.02 -9.72 6.03
N ILE A 15 25.42 -9.41 4.89
CA ILE A 15 24.44 -10.30 4.26
C ILE A 15 25.20 -11.32 3.41
N ILE A 16 25.07 -12.60 3.76
CA ILE A 16 25.64 -13.72 3.00
C ILE A 16 24.54 -14.30 2.12
N LYS A 17 24.84 -14.46 0.84
CA LYS A 17 23.91 -15.08 -0.11
C LYS A 17 23.59 -16.52 0.31
N PRO A 18 22.32 -16.86 0.58
CA PRO A 18 21.94 -18.26 0.87
C PRO A 18 22.25 -19.17 -0.33
N LYS A 19 22.60 -20.43 -0.06
CA LYS A 19 22.99 -21.41 -1.11
C LYS A 19 21.93 -21.59 -2.20
N ASN A 20 20.66 -21.51 -1.81
CA ASN A 20 19.52 -21.75 -2.71
C ASN A 20 19.10 -20.51 -3.53
N PHE A 21 19.80 -19.38 -3.40
CA PHE A 21 19.55 -18.20 -4.21
C PHE A 21 20.53 -18.12 -5.38
N ASN A 22 20.04 -17.95 -6.60
CA ASN A 22 20.89 -17.76 -7.78
C ASN A 22 21.72 -16.48 -7.66
N SER A 23 21.09 -15.39 -7.21
CA SER A 23 21.75 -14.10 -7.01
C SER A 23 21.22 -13.37 -5.79
N LEU A 24 22.07 -12.49 -5.24
CA LEU A 24 21.71 -11.54 -4.21
C LEU A 24 22.24 -10.16 -4.61
N LYS A 25 21.34 -9.19 -4.79
CA LYS A 25 21.70 -7.80 -5.08
C LYS A 25 21.20 -6.90 -3.96
N ILE A 26 22.03 -5.95 -3.56
CA ILE A 26 21.68 -4.92 -2.57
C ILE A 26 21.78 -3.57 -3.26
N ILE A 27 20.67 -2.84 -3.30
CA ILE A 27 20.59 -1.51 -3.90
C ILE A 27 20.36 -0.51 -2.78
N ASN A 28 21.29 0.44 -2.64
CA ASN A 28 21.17 1.49 -1.64
C ASN A 28 20.58 2.74 -2.28
N MET A 29 19.45 3.20 -1.76
CA MET A 29 18.89 4.49 -2.13
C MET A 29 19.82 5.62 -1.62
N LYS A 30 19.87 6.74 -2.35
CA LYS A 30 20.70 7.89 -1.95
C LYS A 30 20.22 8.54 -0.66
N GLU A 31 18.93 8.52 -0.43
CA GLU A 31 18.27 9.12 0.73
C GLU A 31 17.04 8.30 1.15
N ASN A 32 16.61 8.44 2.40
CA ASN A 32 15.40 7.79 2.90
C ASN A 32 14.16 8.49 2.35
N ARG A 33 13.40 7.81 1.52
CA ARG A 33 12.14 8.30 0.93
C ARG A 33 10.93 7.45 1.28
N GLY A 34 11.11 6.45 2.11
CA GLY A 34 10.07 5.56 2.61
C GLY A 34 9.83 4.33 1.73
N HIS A 35 9.28 3.29 2.35
CA HIS A 35 9.11 1.96 1.77
C HIS A 35 8.29 1.94 0.45
N ALA A 36 7.30 2.83 0.28
CA ALA A 36 6.50 2.87 -0.95
C ALA A 36 7.38 3.18 -2.16
N ARG A 37 8.34 4.10 -2.02
CA ARG A 37 9.28 4.46 -3.09
C ARG A 37 10.33 3.39 -3.32
N CYS A 38 10.76 2.68 -2.29
CA CYS A 38 11.61 1.50 -2.44
C CYS A 38 10.91 0.41 -3.25
N ASN A 39 9.64 0.14 -2.98
CA ASN A 39 8.85 -0.83 -3.75
C ASN A 39 8.67 -0.38 -5.20
N ALA A 40 8.34 0.89 -5.44
CA ALA A 40 8.20 1.44 -6.79
C ALA A 40 9.52 1.35 -7.57
N PHE A 41 10.63 1.72 -6.95
CA PHE A 41 11.97 1.60 -7.54
C PHE A 41 12.32 0.13 -7.82
N GLY A 42 12.07 -0.76 -6.86
CA GLY A 42 12.34 -2.18 -6.99
C GLY A 42 11.60 -2.82 -8.16
N LEU A 43 10.31 -2.51 -8.34
CA LEU A 43 9.52 -2.99 -9.47
C LEU A 43 10.06 -2.48 -10.81
N ARG A 44 10.41 -1.19 -10.90
CA ARG A 44 11.03 -0.62 -12.11
C ARG A 44 12.36 -1.26 -12.42
N TYR A 45 13.21 -1.42 -11.40
CA TYR A 45 14.52 -2.06 -11.57
C TYR A 45 14.38 -3.50 -12.08
N ILE A 46 13.51 -4.29 -11.46
CA ILE A 46 13.27 -5.68 -11.85
C ILE A 46 12.75 -5.74 -13.28
N ASN A 47 11.75 -4.93 -13.61
CA ASN A 47 11.16 -4.93 -14.95
C ASN A 47 12.15 -4.57 -16.05
N SER A 48 13.14 -3.72 -15.75
CA SER A 48 14.12 -3.25 -16.74
C SER A 48 15.39 -4.11 -16.81
N ASN A 49 15.74 -4.84 -15.73
CA ASN A 49 17.07 -5.45 -15.61
C ASN A 49 17.07 -6.96 -15.33
N GLU A 50 15.93 -7.55 -15.03
CA GLU A 50 15.85 -8.96 -14.63
C GLU A 50 14.90 -9.74 -15.54
N LYS A 51 15.16 -11.03 -15.66
CA LYS A 51 14.20 -11.99 -16.24
C LYS A 51 13.49 -12.69 -15.10
N TYR A 52 12.17 -12.73 -15.11
CA TYR A 52 11.37 -13.32 -14.06
C TYR A 52 9.98 -13.72 -14.59
N ASP A 53 9.37 -14.69 -13.96
CA ASP A 53 7.97 -15.06 -14.17
C ASP A 53 7.08 -14.39 -13.11
N TYR A 54 7.57 -14.38 -11.87
CA TYR A 54 6.86 -13.80 -10.72
C TYR A 54 7.80 -13.00 -9.84
N VAL A 55 7.25 -11.99 -9.16
CA VAL A 55 7.98 -11.20 -8.15
C VAL A 55 7.24 -11.26 -6.83
N ILE A 56 7.93 -11.71 -5.78
CA ILE A 56 7.42 -11.63 -4.41
C ILE A 56 7.96 -10.36 -3.78
N ILE A 57 7.05 -9.52 -3.30
CA ILE A 57 7.35 -8.28 -2.57
C ILE A 57 7.04 -8.53 -1.10
N MET A 58 8.00 -8.21 -0.22
CA MET A 58 7.82 -8.35 1.22
C MET A 58 8.66 -7.33 1.99
N ASP A 59 8.15 -6.90 3.14
CA ASP A 59 8.90 -6.09 4.10
C ASP A 59 9.89 -7.00 4.87
N SER A 60 11.10 -6.49 5.12
CA SER A 60 12.20 -7.30 5.72
C SER A 60 12.26 -7.24 7.25
N ASP A 61 11.27 -6.63 7.90
CA ASP A 61 11.26 -6.41 9.35
C ASP A 61 10.69 -7.58 10.18
N GLY A 62 10.21 -8.63 9.51
CA GLY A 62 9.62 -9.82 10.13
C GLY A 62 8.09 -9.78 10.22
N GLU A 63 7.46 -8.64 9.91
CA GLU A 63 6.00 -8.55 9.91
C GLU A 63 5.38 -9.34 8.74
N ASP A 64 6.01 -9.30 7.55
CA ASP A 64 5.72 -10.21 6.47
C ASP A 64 6.52 -11.50 6.68
N ARG A 65 5.84 -12.60 6.94
CA ARG A 65 6.46 -13.84 7.41
C ARG A 65 7.01 -14.67 6.25
N PRO A 66 8.33 -14.98 6.20
CA PRO A 66 8.90 -15.79 5.12
C PRO A 66 8.26 -17.17 4.96
N VAL A 67 7.74 -17.76 6.04
CA VAL A 67 7.04 -19.06 6.01
C VAL A 67 5.79 -19.04 5.13
N GLU A 68 5.16 -17.88 4.95
CA GLU A 68 3.96 -17.70 4.12
C GLU A 68 4.27 -17.55 2.62
N ILE A 69 5.55 -17.42 2.22
CA ILE A 69 5.97 -17.44 0.81
C ILE A 69 5.44 -18.68 0.10
N LYS A 70 5.47 -19.83 0.79
CA LYS A 70 4.94 -21.08 0.24
C LYS A 70 3.44 -20.98 -0.12
N ASN A 71 2.67 -20.28 0.71
CA ASN A 71 1.24 -20.09 0.47
C ASN A 71 0.99 -19.20 -0.76
N LEU A 72 1.80 -18.13 -0.93
CA LEU A 72 1.76 -17.29 -2.13
C LEU A 72 2.09 -18.09 -3.39
N ILE A 73 3.17 -18.90 -3.34
CA ILE A 73 3.60 -19.73 -4.47
C ILE A 73 2.53 -20.79 -4.80
N ASN A 74 2.01 -21.48 -3.81
CA ASN A 74 0.95 -22.46 -4.04
C ASN A 74 -0.30 -21.80 -4.68
N LYS A 75 -0.69 -20.63 -4.17
CA LYS A 75 -1.87 -19.94 -4.67
C LYS A 75 -1.71 -19.43 -6.10
N ILE A 76 -0.54 -18.92 -6.47
CA ILE A 76 -0.28 -18.48 -7.84
C ILE A 76 -0.16 -19.68 -8.80
N ALA A 77 0.32 -20.83 -8.32
CA ALA A 77 0.38 -22.06 -9.12
C ALA A 77 -1.03 -22.60 -9.49
N GLU A 78 -2.06 -22.34 -8.67
CA GLU A 78 -3.45 -22.65 -8.99
C GLU A 78 -4.03 -21.79 -10.12
N ALA A 79 -3.53 -20.56 -10.29
CA ALA A 79 -3.98 -19.61 -11.32
C ALA A 79 -2.78 -18.74 -11.76
N PRO A 80 -1.89 -19.24 -12.63
CA PRO A 80 -0.61 -18.62 -12.98
C PRO A 80 -0.71 -17.21 -13.57
N GLU A 81 -1.84 -16.87 -14.17
CA GLU A 81 -2.09 -15.56 -14.78
C GLU A 81 -2.64 -14.51 -13.78
N THR A 82 -2.85 -14.88 -12.51
CA THR A 82 -3.50 -14.01 -11.53
C THR A 82 -2.60 -13.77 -10.34
N SER A 83 -2.21 -12.53 -10.13
CA SER A 83 -1.41 -12.12 -8.96
C SER A 83 -2.10 -12.42 -7.64
N VAL A 84 -1.31 -12.67 -6.61
CA VAL A 84 -1.76 -13.05 -5.26
C VAL A 84 -1.34 -12.00 -4.25
N VAL A 85 -2.27 -11.56 -3.40
CA VAL A 85 -1.99 -10.62 -2.31
C VAL A 85 -2.26 -11.26 -0.94
N ALA A 86 -1.44 -10.91 0.05
CA ALA A 86 -1.60 -11.40 1.41
C ALA A 86 -2.55 -10.49 2.20
N LYS A 87 -3.75 -10.99 2.47
CA LYS A 87 -4.78 -10.31 3.25
C LYS A 87 -4.51 -10.47 4.74
N ARG A 88 -4.37 -9.36 5.43
CA ARG A 88 -4.11 -9.34 6.88
C ARG A 88 -5.39 -9.67 7.66
N ILE A 89 -5.45 -10.88 8.27
CA ILE A 89 -6.62 -11.36 9.03
C ILE A 89 -6.51 -11.11 10.52
N LYS A 90 -5.31 -11.01 11.08
CA LYS A 90 -5.09 -10.80 12.52
C LYS A 90 -4.12 -9.66 12.79
N ARG A 91 -4.47 -8.79 13.73
CA ARG A 91 -3.65 -7.69 14.22
C ARG A 91 -3.45 -7.85 15.73
N SER A 92 -2.20 -7.70 16.17
CA SER A 92 -1.81 -7.70 17.58
C SER A 92 -1.87 -6.31 18.22
N GLU A 93 -2.31 -5.28 17.48
CA GLU A 93 -2.28 -3.89 17.91
C GLU A 93 -3.44 -3.58 18.86
N GLY A 94 -3.22 -2.62 19.79
CA GLY A 94 -4.21 -2.23 20.81
C GLY A 94 -5.51 -1.66 20.23
N VAL A 95 -6.53 -1.52 21.07
CA VAL A 95 -7.91 -1.11 20.69
C VAL A 95 -7.95 0.19 19.91
N ILE A 96 -7.12 1.19 20.27
CA ILE A 96 -7.07 2.49 19.58
C ILE A 96 -6.67 2.31 18.12
N PHE A 97 -5.61 1.55 17.84
CA PHE A 97 -5.15 1.30 16.47
C PHE A 97 -6.17 0.49 15.66
N GLN A 98 -6.86 -0.46 16.29
CA GLN A 98 -7.93 -1.21 15.63
C GLN A 98 -9.09 -0.29 15.23
N THR A 99 -9.47 0.66 16.10
CA THR A 99 -10.53 1.64 15.82
C THR A 99 -10.15 2.59 14.70
N LEU A 100 -8.94 3.16 14.75
CA LEU A 100 -8.41 4.02 13.68
C LEU A 100 -8.35 3.28 12.34
N TYR A 101 -7.99 2.02 12.36
CA TYR A 101 -7.97 1.21 11.15
C TYR A 101 -9.37 0.93 10.59
N ARG A 102 -10.35 0.66 11.45
CA ARG A 102 -11.75 0.50 11.02
C ARG A 102 -12.28 1.80 10.42
N ALA A 103 -11.99 2.95 11.05
CA ALA A 103 -12.35 4.26 10.54
C ALA A 103 -11.69 4.52 9.16
N HIS A 104 -10.39 4.24 9.04
CA HIS A 104 -9.69 4.35 7.76
C HIS A 104 -10.33 3.48 6.66
N LYS A 105 -10.66 2.22 6.96
CA LYS A 105 -11.34 1.33 6.00
C LYS A 105 -12.69 1.88 5.56
N LEU A 106 -13.46 2.42 6.51
CA LEU A 106 -14.77 2.99 6.22
C LEU A 106 -14.64 4.24 5.34
N ILE A 107 -13.74 5.16 5.68
CA ILE A 107 -13.45 6.37 4.89
C ILE A 107 -12.99 5.97 3.48
N THR A 108 -12.06 5.02 3.38
CA THR A 108 -11.60 4.51 2.08
C THR A 108 -12.76 3.97 1.25
N LEU A 109 -13.63 3.17 1.84
CA LEU A 109 -14.81 2.62 1.14
C LEU A 109 -15.77 3.71 0.69
N ILE A 110 -16.09 4.66 1.56
CA ILE A 110 -17.03 5.77 1.25
C ILE A 110 -16.51 6.61 0.09
N PHE A 111 -15.26 7.06 0.17
CA PHE A 111 -14.70 8.00 -0.80
C PHE A 111 -14.17 7.34 -2.07
N THR A 112 -13.68 6.11 -2.01
CA THR A 112 -13.10 5.43 -3.19
C THR A 112 -14.00 4.33 -3.77
N GLY A 113 -14.94 3.79 -3.00
CA GLY A 113 -15.73 2.61 -3.36
C GLY A 113 -14.94 1.31 -3.33
N LYS A 114 -13.70 1.32 -2.83
CA LYS A 114 -12.80 0.15 -2.85
C LYS A 114 -12.51 -0.34 -1.44
N LYS A 115 -12.47 -1.66 -1.28
CA LYS A 115 -11.98 -2.31 -0.06
C LYS A 115 -10.52 -2.69 -0.28
N ILE A 116 -9.61 -2.20 0.57
CA ILE A 116 -8.19 -2.51 0.55
C ILE A 116 -7.86 -3.14 1.90
N ASN A 117 -7.45 -4.41 1.88
CA ASN A 117 -7.24 -5.25 3.07
C ASN A 117 -5.85 -5.93 3.08
N PHE A 118 -4.97 -5.55 2.16
CA PHE A 118 -3.61 -6.04 2.03
C PHE A 118 -2.60 -4.88 2.04
N GLY A 119 -1.34 -5.21 2.31
CA GLY A 119 -0.20 -4.28 2.28
C GLY A 119 0.68 -4.49 1.05
N ASN A 120 1.99 -4.65 1.29
CA ASN A 120 2.97 -4.87 0.22
C ASN A 120 3.13 -6.36 -0.09
N TYR A 121 2.91 -7.24 0.90
CA TYR A 121 3.16 -8.67 0.77
C TYR A 121 2.28 -9.29 -0.33
N SER A 122 2.93 -9.71 -1.40
CA SER A 122 2.25 -10.17 -2.61
C SER A 122 3.18 -10.96 -3.51
N CYS A 123 2.60 -11.76 -4.39
CA CYS A 123 3.27 -12.41 -5.52
C CYS A 123 2.62 -11.91 -6.80
N LEU A 124 3.36 -11.12 -7.58
CA LEU A 124 2.87 -10.52 -8.83
C LEU A 124 3.37 -11.29 -10.04
N THR A 125 2.51 -11.43 -11.04
CA THR A 125 2.87 -11.94 -12.37
C THR A 125 3.65 -10.89 -13.15
N GLN A 126 4.45 -11.31 -14.12
CA GLN A 126 5.15 -10.41 -15.03
C GLN A 126 4.17 -9.48 -15.77
N GLN A 127 3.02 -10.01 -16.19
CA GLN A 127 2.00 -9.23 -16.88
C GLN A 127 1.46 -8.09 -16.01
N ASP A 128 1.16 -8.37 -14.75
CA ASP A 128 0.66 -7.35 -13.82
C ASP A 128 1.74 -6.32 -13.47
N ILE A 129 3.00 -6.73 -13.38
CA ILE A 129 4.12 -5.80 -13.19
C ILE A 129 4.25 -4.85 -14.38
N ASN A 130 4.09 -5.33 -15.61
CA ASN A 130 4.09 -4.50 -16.82
C ASN A 130 2.97 -3.43 -16.80
N ILE A 131 1.85 -3.71 -16.14
CA ILE A 131 0.77 -2.73 -15.94
C ILE A 131 1.14 -1.69 -14.86
N LEU A 132 1.91 -2.10 -13.85
CA LEU A 132 2.13 -1.31 -12.62
C LEU A 132 3.41 -0.48 -12.63
N PHE A 133 4.52 -0.98 -13.20
CA PHE A 133 5.88 -0.48 -12.93
C PHE A 133 6.10 1.01 -13.25
N ASP A 134 5.37 1.56 -14.22
CA ASP A 134 5.46 2.96 -14.64
C ASP A 134 4.49 3.89 -13.93
N LYS A 135 3.55 3.36 -13.14
CA LYS A 135 2.51 4.17 -12.51
C LYS A 135 3.10 5.09 -11.44
N ALA A 136 2.89 6.39 -11.60
CA ALA A 136 3.31 7.41 -10.63
C ALA A 136 2.72 7.16 -9.23
N SER A 137 1.51 6.62 -9.15
CA SER A 137 0.84 6.30 -7.88
C SER A 137 1.56 5.24 -7.02
N LEU A 138 2.49 4.46 -7.59
CA LEU A 138 3.36 3.57 -6.82
C LEU A 138 4.22 4.33 -5.80
N TRP A 139 4.63 5.57 -6.12
CA TRP A 139 5.37 6.43 -5.19
C TRP A 139 4.58 6.78 -3.93
N SER A 140 3.25 6.81 -4.03
CA SER A 140 2.34 7.09 -2.92
C SER A 140 1.93 5.84 -2.17
N SER A 141 1.47 4.80 -2.89
CA SER A 141 0.97 3.58 -2.27
C SER A 141 1.00 2.40 -3.23
N PHE A 142 1.70 1.34 -2.83
CA PHE A 142 1.69 0.07 -3.56
C PHE A 142 0.29 -0.57 -3.57
N SER A 143 -0.30 -0.82 -2.39
CA SER A 143 -1.60 -1.49 -2.29
C SER A 143 -2.74 -0.72 -2.96
N GLY A 144 -2.71 0.62 -2.87
CA GLY A 144 -3.64 1.49 -3.59
C GLY A 144 -3.51 1.34 -5.10
N THR A 145 -2.28 1.36 -5.62
CA THR A 145 -1.99 1.24 -7.05
C THR A 145 -2.35 -0.12 -7.60
N VAL A 146 -2.01 -1.20 -6.90
CA VAL A 146 -2.42 -2.56 -7.25
C VAL A 146 -3.95 -2.65 -7.33
N LYS A 147 -4.67 -2.18 -6.30
CA LYS A 147 -6.14 -2.24 -6.26
C LYS A 147 -6.83 -1.37 -7.31
N LYS A 148 -6.17 -0.31 -7.77
CA LYS A 148 -6.70 0.58 -8.81
C LYS A 148 -6.56 0.00 -10.21
N ASN A 149 -5.43 -0.64 -10.49
CA ASN A 149 -5.05 -1.02 -11.85
C ASN A 149 -5.27 -2.51 -12.16
N LEU A 150 -5.31 -3.37 -11.14
CA LEU A 150 -5.57 -4.79 -11.33
C LEU A 150 -7.00 -5.14 -10.92
N THR A 151 -7.73 -5.79 -11.83
CA THR A 151 -9.14 -6.18 -11.62
C THR A 151 -9.25 -7.51 -10.91
N ASN A 152 -8.40 -8.47 -11.26
CA ASN A 152 -8.39 -9.81 -10.72
C ASN A 152 -7.19 -10.01 -9.80
N LEU A 153 -7.45 -10.34 -8.55
CA LEU A 153 -6.44 -10.65 -7.56
C LEU A 153 -6.90 -11.83 -6.74
N ASN A 154 -6.04 -12.81 -6.61
CA ASN A 154 -6.21 -13.88 -5.63
C ASN A 154 -5.74 -13.40 -4.26
N GLU A 155 -6.37 -13.90 -3.20
CA GLU A 155 -6.02 -13.55 -1.84
C GLU A 155 -5.59 -14.82 -1.08
N ILE A 156 -4.57 -14.69 -0.22
CA ILE A 156 -4.31 -15.63 0.86
C ILE A 156 -4.49 -14.93 2.19
N ASP A 157 -4.93 -15.64 3.19
CA ASP A 157 -4.95 -15.14 4.56
C ASP A 157 -3.53 -15.12 5.12
N SER A 158 -3.14 -13.98 5.72
CA SER A 158 -1.82 -13.77 6.30
C SER A 158 -1.92 -13.25 7.72
N ILE A 159 -1.05 -13.79 8.58
CA ILE A 159 -0.91 -13.36 9.97
C ILE A 159 0.34 -12.50 10.08
N ARG A 160 0.17 -11.26 10.53
CA ARG A 160 1.30 -10.36 10.75
C ARG A 160 2.25 -10.94 11.80
N GLY A 161 3.53 -11.05 11.43
CA GLY A 161 4.59 -11.49 12.31
C GLY A 161 4.96 -10.43 13.35
N VAL A 162 5.86 -10.79 14.24
CA VAL A 162 6.48 -9.86 15.19
C VAL A 162 7.75 -9.30 14.57
N ARG A 163 7.98 -8.01 14.74
CA ARG A 163 9.21 -7.37 14.26
C ARG A 163 10.44 -7.99 14.91
N TYR A 164 11.47 -8.19 14.10
CA TYR A 164 12.74 -8.73 14.60
C TYR A 164 13.47 -7.73 15.48
N PHE A 165 13.35 -6.41 15.21
CA PHE A 165 14.11 -5.36 15.90
C PHE A 165 13.20 -4.18 16.26
N GLY A 166 12.94 -4.03 17.56
CA GLY A 166 12.29 -2.89 18.16
C GLY A 166 10.86 -2.58 17.69
N PRO A 167 10.24 -1.55 18.29
CA PRO A 167 8.91 -1.11 17.89
C PRO A 167 8.91 -0.38 16.55
N SER A 168 7.72 -0.20 15.97
CA SER A 168 7.55 0.64 14.78
C SER A 168 8.04 2.06 15.04
N LYS A 169 8.90 2.58 14.16
CA LYS A 169 9.35 3.98 14.17
C LYS A 169 8.35 4.94 13.52
N MET A 170 7.21 4.43 13.05
CA MET A 170 6.20 5.24 12.37
C MET A 170 5.39 6.04 13.39
N SER A 171 5.47 7.37 13.34
CA SER A 171 4.64 8.26 14.13
C SER A 171 3.16 8.18 13.71
N LEU A 172 2.24 8.62 14.59
CA LEU A 172 0.81 8.71 14.26
C LEU A 172 0.56 9.59 13.03
N LEU A 173 1.30 10.69 12.88
CA LEU A 173 1.21 11.56 11.71
C LEU A 173 1.60 10.83 10.43
N ASN A 174 2.73 10.12 10.45
CA ASN A 174 3.18 9.34 9.30
C ASN A 174 2.20 8.21 8.96
N LEU A 175 1.56 7.60 9.96
CA LEU A 175 0.50 6.61 9.75
C LEU A 175 -0.73 7.24 9.08
N ALA A 176 -1.14 8.46 9.49
CA ALA A 176 -2.23 9.20 8.85
C ALA A 176 -1.87 9.57 7.40
N ILE A 177 -0.68 10.10 7.15
CA ILE A 177 -0.19 10.41 5.80
C ILE A 177 -0.17 9.14 4.93
N HIS A 178 0.31 8.02 5.44
CA HIS A 178 0.28 6.73 4.73
C HIS A 178 -1.16 6.31 4.39
N SER A 179 -2.08 6.46 5.33
CA SER A 179 -3.51 6.17 5.12
C SER A 179 -4.13 7.06 4.03
N PHE A 180 -3.84 8.35 4.05
CA PHE A 180 -4.30 9.28 3.01
C PHE A 180 -3.61 9.03 1.66
N SER A 181 -2.35 8.57 1.65
CA SER A 181 -1.65 8.20 0.42
C SER A 181 -2.34 7.05 -0.32
N ILE A 182 -2.92 6.08 0.40
CA ILE A 182 -3.73 5.01 -0.20
C ILE A 182 -4.98 5.59 -0.89
N ILE A 183 -5.67 6.52 -0.23
CA ILE A 183 -6.89 7.17 -0.75
C ILE A 183 -6.55 8.09 -1.93
N ALA A 184 -5.43 8.82 -1.86
CA ALA A 184 -4.97 9.76 -2.88
C ALA A 184 -4.71 9.10 -4.23
N VAL A 185 -4.34 7.81 -4.27
CA VAL A 185 -4.27 7.04 -5.52
C VAL A 185 -5.59 7.08 -6.31
N PHE A 186 -6.72 7.23 -5.63
CA PHE A 186 -8.07 7.31 -6.21
C PHE A 186 -8.61 8.74 -6.29
N LYS A 187 -7.75 9.77 -6.27
CA LYS A 187 -8.14 11.20 -6.16
C LYS A 187 -9.31 11.60 -7.05
N ASN A 188 -9.31 11.20 -8.33
CA ASN A 188 -10.40 11.54 -9.25
C ASN A 188 -11.75 10.95 -8.80
N THR A 189 -11.76 9.71 -8.33
CA THR A 189 -12.96 9.07 -7.77
C THR A 189 -13.39 9.73 -6.47
N VAL A 190 -12.43 10.10 -5.62
CA VAL A 190 -12.68 10.82 -4.36
C VAL A 190 -13.36 12.14 -4.65
N PHE A 191 -12.80 12.95 -5.56
CA PHE A 191 -13.35 14.26 -5.90
C PHE A 191 -14.77 14.15 -6.49
N LEU A 192 -14.97 13.20 -7.43
CA LEU A 192 -16.29 12.97 -8.02
C LEU A 192 -17.33 12.58 -6.94
N ARG A 193 -17.02 11.61 -6.08
CA ARG A 193 -17.93 11.19 -5.01
C ARG A 193 -18.19 12.30 -3.99
N SER A 194 -17.16 13.06 -3.63
CA SER A 194 -17.28 14.21 -2.74
C SER A 194 -18.20 15.28 -3.31
N THR A 195 -18.11 15.56 -4.61
CA THR A 195 -19.01 16.49 -5.29
C THR A 195 -20.46 16.02 -5.18
N PHE A 196 -20.74 14.75 -5.47
CA PHE A 196 -22.09 14.20 -5.28
C PHE A 196 -22.58 14.29 -3.83
N MET A 197 -21.71 13.99 -2.86
CA MET A 197 -22.06 14.10 -1.43
C MET A 197 -22.40 15.53 -1.05
N ILE A 198 -21.63 16.52 -1.52
CA ILE A 198 -21.88 17.94 -1.28
C ILE A 198 -23.23 18.38 -1.89
N ILE A 199 -23.52 17.94 -3.12
CA ILE A 199 -24.81 18.21 -3.78
C ILE A 199 -25.97 17.64 -2.95
N ILE A 200 -25.88 16.38 -2.52
CA ILE A 200 -26.93 15.76 -1.68
C ILE A 200 -27.10 16.54 -0.37
N LEU A 201 -26.00 16.88 0.30
CA LEU A 201 -26.05 17.67 1.53
C LEU A 201 -26.67 19.05 1.31
N SER A 202 -26.48 19.67 0.14
CA SER A 202 -27.11 20.95 -0.20
C SER A 202 -28.66 20.86 -0.23
N PHE A 203 -29.21 19.77 -0.76
CA PHE A 203 -30.65 19.51 -0.69
C PHE A 203 -31.15 19.21 0.73
N LEU A 204 -30.26 18.74 1.59
CA LEU A 204 -30.57 18.39 2.99
C LEU A 204 -30.33 19.56 3.98
N ILE A 205 -29.94 20.75 3.53
CA ILE A 205 -29.73 21.90 4.42
C ILE A 205 -31.00 22.23 5.19
N LYS A 206 -32.16 22.17 4.55
CA LYS A 206 -33.46 22.48 5.20
C LYS A 206 -33.73 21.56 6.41
N PRO A 207 -33.67 20.21 6.28
CA PRO A 207 -33.91 19.29 7.42
C PRO A 207 -32.73 19.17 8.39
N LEU A 208 -31.49 19.33 7.97
CA LEU A 208 -30.29 19.10 8.79
C LEU A 208 -29.66 20.41 9.32
N GLY A 209 -30.05 21.57 8.80
CA GLY A 209 -29.54 22.86 9.23
C GLY A 209 -28.01 22.95 9.20
N LEU A 210 -27.43 23.44 10.28
CA LEU A 210 -25.98 23.65 10.43
C LEU A 210 -25.16 22.37 10.25
N PHE A 211 -25.69 21.20 10.59
CA PHE A 211 -24.96 19.93 10.41
C PHE A 211 -24.60 19.65 8.94
N ALA A 212 -25.53 19.95 8.00
CA ALA A 212 -25.24 19.77 6.58
C ALA A 212 -24.04 20.63 6.13
N ILE A 213 -24.01 21.90 6.60
CA ILE A 213 -22.91 22.83 6.27
C ILE A 213 -21.59 22.37 6.88
N ILE A 214 -21.58 21.91 8.13
CA ILE A 214 -20.38 21.37 8.78
C ILE A 214 -19.83 20.19 7.99
N PHE A 215 -20.69 19.23 7.57
CA PHE A 215 -20.25 18.08 6.78
C PHE A 215 -19.71 18.48 5.41
N GLN A 216 -20.31 19.46 4.74
CA GLN A 216 -19.77 19.98 3.47
C GLN A 216 -18.38 20.57 3.65
N VAL A 217 -18.15 21.38 4.68
CA VAL A 217 -16.83 21.96 5.00
C VAL A 217 -15.80 20.86 5.28
N LEU A 218 -16.18 19.83 6.05
CA LEU A 218 -15.30 18.68 6.32
C LEU A 218 -14.93 17.92 5.06
N ILE A 219 -15.88 17.71 4.13
CA ILE A 219 -15.61 17.06 2.84
C ILE A 219 -14.67 17.91 1.99
N VAL A 220 -14.85 19.23 1.93
CA VAL A 220 -13.95 20.13 1.19
C VAL A 220 -12.54 20.08 1.78
N PHE A 221 -12.42 20.17 3.10
CA PHE A 221 -11.14 20.07 3.80
C PHE A 221 -10.45 18.72 3.56
N PHE A 222 -11.21 17.63 3.60
CA PHE A 222 -10.69 16.29 3.26
C PHE A 222 -10.17 16.23 1.83
N ASN A 223 -10.90 16.78 0.85
CA ASN A 223 -10.45 16.85 -0.54
C ASN A 223 -9.15 17.64 -0.69
N LEU A 224 -8.99 18.74 0.05
CA LEU A 224 -7.74 19.51 0.07
C LEU A 224 -6.56 18.67 0.59
N ILE A 225 -6.76 17.92 1.68
CA ILE A 225 -5.74 17.00 2.20
C ILE A 225 -5.38 15.95 1.13
N ILE A 226 -6.37 15.31 0.51
CA ILE A 226 -6.13 14.30 -0.52
C ILE A 226 -5.41 14.90 -1.72
N PHE A 227 -5.74 16.13 -2.14
CA PHE A 227 -5.03 16.83 -3.19
C PHE A 227 -3.56 17.04 -2.84
N ILE A 228 -3.27 17.61 -1.66
CA ILE A 228 -1.89 17.86 -1.19
C ILE A 228 -1.09 16.54 -1.12
N VAL A 229 -1.68 15.49 -0.55
CA VAL A 229 -1.02 14.19 -0.47
C VAL A 229 -0.78 13.58 -1.85
N SER A 230 -1.67 13.83 -2.82
CA SER A 230 -1.52 13.32 -4.19
C SER A 230 -0.35 13.97 -4.96
N LEU A 231 0.10 15.16 -4.57
CA LEU A 231 1.26 15.81 -5.18
C LEU A 231 2.56 15.02 -4.97
N ARG A 232 2.60 14.15 -3.95
CA ARG A 232 3.75 13.27 -3.67
C ARG A 232 4.00 12.23 -4.78
N GLU A 233 3.05 12.02 -5.68
CA GLU A 233 3.24 11.17 -6.87
C GLU A 233 4.25 11.75 -7.86
N ASN A 234 4.53 13.04 -7.78
CA ASN A 234 5.40 13.77 -8.72
C ASN A 234 6.78 14.11 -8.14
N GLU A 235 7.08 13.69 -6.90
CA GLU A 235 8.34 13.99 -6.22
C GLU A 235 9.44 12.95 -6.51
#